data_ede05eb584a27d0ed2371bc265a009f1
#
_entry.id   ede05eb584a27d0ed2371bc265a009f1
#
_cell.length_a   1.000
_cell.length_b   1.000
_cell.length_c   1.000
_cell.angle_alpha   90.00
_cell.angle_beta   90.00
_cell.angle_gamma   90.00
#
_symmetry.space_group_name_H-M   'P 1'
#
loop_
_entity.id
_entity.type
_entity.pdbx_description
1 polymer ?
#
loop_
_entity_poly.entity_id
_entity_poly.type
_entity_poly.pdbx_seq_one_letter_code
_entity_poly.pdbx_strand_id
1 'polypeptide(L)'
;SVDTANRLEATTTGVVTASITTTESVSELNTLTGTNGAYTIVVATGDATSTTAAQLNTLNGKTTVAVDLTNVTALAGSSLSDLGTLASAITANEFSNDSGLTTIALTDTTIDATTLAQTIDKYDVIGGTTDMTLVSGASINVDAGEITEMLADESLGRLTIVDQVISVTGATTVD
;
A
#
# COMPACT_ATOMS: atom_id res chain seq x y z
N SER A 1 -23.79 -8.07 2.91
CA SER A 1 -23.08 -8.08 1.61
C SER A 1 -23.02 -6.67 1.02
N VAL A 2 -22.13 -6.46 0.07
CA VAL A 2 -21.99 -5.22 -0.71
C VAL A 2 -23.31 -4.85 -1.38
N ASP A 3 -23.97 -5.79 -2.03
CA ASP A 3 -25.27 -5.55 -2.69
C ASP A 3 -26.34 -5.00 -1.73
N THR A 4 -26.39 -5.55 -0.51
CA THR A 4 -27.36 -5.08 0.49
C THR A 4 -27.03 -3.66 0.95
N ALA A 5 -25.74 -3.35 1.17
CA ALA A 5 -25.30 -2.03 1.54
C ALA A 5 -25.63 -0.99 0.46
N ASN A 6 -25.31 -1.30 -0.81
CA ASN A 6 -25.62 -0.44 -1.95
C ASN A 6 -27.13 -0.18 -2.14
N ARG A 7 -27.96 -1.19 -1.88
CA ARG A 7 -29.42 -1.02 -1.93
C ARG A 7 -29.94 -0.12 -0.80
N LEU A 8 -29.35 -0.20 0.39
CA LEU A 8 -29.70 0.69 1.51
C LEU A 8 -29.26 2.12 1.21
N GLU A 9 -28.04 2.32 0.71
CA GLU A 9 -27.53 3.64 0.31
C GLU A 9 -28.44 4.31 -0.73
N ALA A 10 -28.98 3.54 -1.70
CA ALA A 10 -29.88 4.06 -2.71
C ALA A 10 -31.24 4.51 -2.16
N THR A 11 -31.61 4.13 -0.95
CA THR A 11 -32.92 4.41 -0.34
C THR A 11 -32.88 5.45 0.78
N THR A 12 -31.69 5.85 1.24
CA THR A 12 -31.53 6.81 2.32
C THR A 12 -30.46 7.85 2.03
N THR A 13 -30.61 9.05 2.58
CA THR A 13 -29.58 10.07 2.62
C THR A 13 -28.80 10.09 3.95
N GLY A 14 -29.19 9.19 4.88
CA GLY A 14 -28.54 9.04 6.17
C GLY A 14 -27.34 8.08 6.08
N VAL A 15 -26.55 8.03 7.16
CA VAL A 15 -25.43 7.10 7.28
C VAL A 15 -25.95 5.65 7.30
N VAL A 16 -25.44 4.81 6.43
CA VAL A 16 -25.67 3.37 6.47
C VAL A 16 -24.58 2.70 7.30
N THR A 17 -24.97 2.04 8.38
CA THR A 17 -24.06 1.27 9.24
C THR A 17 -24.25 -0.22 9.00
N ALA A 18 -23.18 -0.93 8.68
CA ALA A 18 -23.22 -2.37 8.46
C ALA A 18 -21.86 -3.03 8.66
N SER A 19 -21.86 -4.31 9.04
CA SER A 19 -20.68 -5.18 8.91
C SER A 19 -20.74 -5.88 7.56
N ILE A 20 -19.67 -5.74 6.77
CA ILE A 20 -19.51 -6.48 5.53
C ILE A 20 -18.77 -7.79 5.83
N THR A 21 -19.28 -8.90 5.31
CA THR A 21 -18.73 -10.22 5.59
C THR A 21 -17.34 -10.39 4.98
N THR A 22 -16.49 -11.16 5.63
CA THR A 22 -15.10 -11.46 5.21
C THR A 22 -14.99 -12.33 3.95
N THR A 23 -16.09 -12.61 3.27
CA THR A 23 -16.13 -13.37 2.01
C THR A 23 -16.13 -12.49 0.75
N GLU A 24 -16.37 -11.19 0.93
CA GLU A 24 -16.36 -10.24 -0.19
C GLU A 24 -14.90 -9.88 -0.51
N SER A 25 -14.52 -9.97 -1.77
CA SER A 25 -13.18 -9.56 -2.21
C SER A 25 -13.00 -8.03 -2.14
N VAL A 26 -11.74 -7.57 -2.08
CA VAL A 26 -11.44 -6.11 -2.15
C VAL A 26 -12.00 -5.49 -3.43
N SER A 27 -12.02 -6.25 -4.53
CA SER A 27 -12.64 -5.82 -5.78
C SER A 27 -14.14 -5.58 -5.63
N GLU A 28 -14.85 -6.47 -4.95
CA GLU A 28 -16.29 -6.31 -4.66
C GLU A 28 -16.54 -5.18 -3.66
N LEU A 29 -15.74 -5.10 -2.59
CA LEU A 29 -15.82 -4.03 -1.61
C LEU A 29 -15.66 -2.64 -2.26
N ASN A 30 -14.80 -2.51 -3.26
CA ASN A 30 -14.61 -1.27 -4.01
C ASN A 30 -15.82 -0.86 -4.85
N THR A 31 -16.82 -1.74 -5.04
CA THR A 31 -18.09 -1.41 -5.68
C THR A 31 -19.13 -0.79 -4.73
N LEU A 32 -18.80 -0.61 -3.44
CA LEU A 32 -19.64 0.15 -2.51
C LEU A 32 -19.89 1.56 -3.07
N THR A 33 -21.15 1.98 -3.10
CA THR A 33 -21.57 3.24 -3.73
C THR A 33 -21.65 4.42 -2.75
N GLY A 34 -21.79 4.14 -1.46
CA GLY A 34 -21.85 5.16 -0.42
C GLY A 34 -20.50 5.85 -0.20
N THR A 35 -20.55 7.13 0.12
CA THR A 35 -19.36 7.93 0.52
C THR A 35 -19.34 8.25 2.00
N ASN A 36 -20.44 7.99 2.71
CA ASN A 36 -20.61 8.25 4.14
C ASN A 36 -20.97 6.99 4.93
N GLY A 37 -20.82 5.82 4.33
CA GLY A 37 -21.13 4.56 5.00
C GLY A 37 -20.21 4.31 6.19
N ALA A 38 -20.77 3.83 7.31
CA ALA A 38 -20.01 3.37 8.47
C ALA A 38 -19.92 1.84 8.41
N TYR A 39 -19.11 1.33 7.49
CA TYR A 39 -18.95 -0.10 7.26
C TYR A 39 -17.78 -0.65 8.05
N THR A 40 -18.05 -1.66 8.90
CA THR A 40 -16.97 -2.48 9.48
C THR A 40 -16.54 -3.49 8.41
N ILE A 41 -15.31 -3.39 7.95
CA ILE A 41 -14.74 -4.20 6.89
C ILE A 41 -13.48 -4.89 7.41
N VAL A 42 -13.39 -6.20 7.19
CA VAL A 42 -12.16 -6.99 7.34
C VAL A 42 -11.81 -7.52 5.96
N VAL A 43 -10.59 -7.25 5.49
CA VAL A 43 -10.13 -7.77 4.18
C VAL A 43 -10.11 -9.30 4.21
N ALA A 44 -10.65 -9.92 3.17
CA ALA A 44 -10.78 -11.37 3.09
C ALA A 44 -9.41 -12.08 3.01
N THR A 45 -9.31 -13.29 3.58
CA THR A 45 -8.09 -14.11 3.50
C THR A 45 -7.72 -14.48 2.06
N GLY A 46 -8.70 -14.53 1.14
CA GLY A 46 -8.47 -14.74 -0.29
C GLY A 46 -7.68 -13.62 -0.97
N ASP A 47 -7.69 -12.41 -0.39
CA ASP A 47 -7.00 -11.23 -0.89
C ASP A 47 -5.67 -10.95 -0.18
N ALA A 48 -5.23 -11.85 0.69
CA ALA A 48 -4.07 -11.67 1.59
C ALA A 48 -2.78 -11.24 0.88
N THR A 49 -2.57 -11.65 -0.36
CA THR A 49 -1.36 -11.40 -1.15
C THR A 49 -1.64 -10.82 -2.54
N SER A 50 -2.89 -10.55 -2.87
CA SER A 50 -3.33 -10.09 -4.20
C SER A 50 -3.83 -8.64 -4.21
N THR A 51 -4.02 -8.04 -3.03
CA THR A 51 -4.49 -6.66 -2.88
C THR A 51 -3.38 -5.67 -3.23
N THR A 52 -3.74 -4.58 -3.91
CA THR A 52 -2.83 -3.48 -4.22
C THR A 52 -3.07 -2.27 -3.30
N ALA A 53 -2.07 -1.39 -3.16
CA ALA A 53 -2.24 -0.14 -2.42
C ALA A 53 -3.35 0.74 -3.01
N ALA A 54 -3.47 0.81 -4.34
CA ALA A 54 -4.54 1.55 -5.03
C ALA A 54 -5.95 1.03 -4.65
N GLN A 55 -6.10 -0.29 -4.55
CA GLN A 55 -7.38 -0.89 -4.14
C GLN A 55 -7.72 -0.56 -2.68
N LEU A 56 -6.74 -0.59 -1.77
CA LEU A 56 -6.95 -0.21 -0.38
C LEU A 56 -7.27 1.29 -0.24
N ASN A 57 -6.57 2.15 -0.97
CA ASN A 57 -6.87 3.58 -1.00
C ASN A 57 -8.30 3.85 -1.48
N THR A 58 -8.77 3.11 -2.50
CA THR A 58 -10.14 3.19 -2.97
C THR A 58 -11.12 2.72 -1.90
N LEU A 59 -10.83 1.60 -1.24
CA LEU A 59 -11.67 1.02 -0.18
C LEU A 59 -11.79 1.97 1.03
N ASN A 60 -10.70 2.62 1.39
CA ASN A 60 -10.69 3.63 2.45
C ASN A 60 -11.73 4.73 2.22
N GLY A 61 -11.86 5.18 0.98
CA GLY A 61 -12.88 6.18 0.60
C GLY A 61 -14.33 5.67 0.64
N LYS A 62 -14.58 4.38 0.91
CA LYS A 62 -15.93 3.78 0.95
C LYS A 62 -16.52 3.70 2.35
N THR A 63 -15.72 3.88 3.38
CA THR A 63 -16.17 3.79 4.77
C THR A 63 -15.54 4.85 5.65
N THR A 64 -16.22 5.23 6.70
CA THR A 64 -15.72 6.12 7.75
C THR A 64 -15.16 5.34 8.94
N VAL A 65 -15.18 4.02 8.89
CA VAL A 65 -14.64 3.11 9.92
C VAL A 65 -13.31 2.56 9.43
N ALA A 66 -12.32 2.47 10.30
CA ALA A 66 -11.02 1.90 9.94
C ALA A 66 -11.17 0.49 9.35
N VAL A 67 -10.53 0.27 8.19
CA VAL A 67 -10.53 -1.03 7.50
C VAL A 67 -9.52 -1.95 8.17
N ASP A 68 -9.94 -3.16 8.51
CA ASP A 68 -9.10 -4.15 9.18
C ASP A 68 -8.27 -4.96 8.16
N LEU A 69 -6.94 -4.84 8.27
CA LEU A 69 -5.94 -5.49 7.42
C LEU A 69 -5.36 -6.77 8.04
N THR A 70 -5.97 -7.34 9.07
CA THR A 70 -5.43 -8.50 9.81
C THR A 70 -5.03 -9.69 8.91
N ASN A 71 -5.65 -9.82 7.74
CA ASN A 71 -5.38 -10.88 6.78
C ASN A 71 -4.42 -10.47 5.65
N VAL A 72 -4.04 -9.20 5.53
CA VAL A 72 -3.17 -8.72 4.44
C VAL A 72 -1.72 -8.93 4.84
N THR A 73 -1.01 -9.79 4.12
CA THR A 73 0.40 -10.10 4.38
C THR A 73 1.33 -9.58 3.30
N ALA A 74 0.79 -9.31 2.10
CA ALA A 74 1.56 -8.71 1.02
C ALA A 74 0.70 -7.75 0.18
N LEU A 75 1.32 -6.72 -0.39
CA LEU A 75 0.72 -5.90 -1.44
C LEU A 75 1.26 -6.35 -2.80
N ALA A 76 0.34 -6.74 -3.67
CA ALA A 76 0.63 -6.96 -5.09
C ALA A 76 1.00 -5.65 -5.77
N GLY A 77 1.41 -5.69 -7.03
CA GLY A 77 1.91 -4.58 -7.82
C GLY A 77 1.33 -3.21 -7.48
N SER A 78 2.08 -2.41 -6.72
CA SER A 78 1.68 -1.10 -6.21
C SER A 78 2.68 -0.03 -6.65
N SER A 79 2.21 1.17 -6.98
CA SER A 79 3.10 2.30 -7.25
C SER A 79 3.59 2.96 -5.96
N LEU A 80 4.76 3.61 -5.99
CA LEU A 80 5.26 4.42 -4.86
C LEU A 80 4.26 5.52 -4.46
N SER A 81 3.56 6.10 -5.43
CA SER A 81 2.53 7.11 -5.17
C SER A 81 1.36 6.54 -4.36
N ASP A 82 0.85 5.36 -4.74
CA ASP A 82 -0.25 4.71 -4.01
C ASP A 82 0.18 4.25 -2.63
N LEU A 83 1.41 3.77 -2.49
CA LEU A 83 2.00 3.40 -1.21
C LEU A 83 2.14 4.61 -0.27
N GLY A 84 2.58 5.75 -0.79
CA GLY A 84 2.67 6.99 -0.02
C GLY A 84 1.30 7.44 0.52
N THR A 85 0.25 7.29 -0.29
CA THR A 85 -1.15 7.57 0.10
C THR A 85 -1.62 6.58 1.18
N LEU A 86 -1.40 5.28 0.97
CA LEU A 86 -1.78 4.23 1.92
C LEU A 86 -1.06 4.40 3.27
N ALA A 87 0.25 4.66 3.27
CA ALA A 87 1.00 4.91 4.50
C ALA A 87 0.47 6.11 5.29
N SER A 88 0.02 7.15 4.58
CA SER A 88 -0.59 8.32 5.21
C SER A 88 -1.94 7.98 5.87
N ALA A 89 -2.77 7.18 5.21
CA ALA A 89 -4.05 6.72 5.73
C ALA A 89 -3.87 5.78 6.93
N ILE A 90 -2.88 4.89 6.90
CA ILE A 90 -2.52 4.04 8.05
C ILE A 90 -2.10 4.91 9.25
N THR A 91 -1.24 5.90 9.02
CA THR A 91 -0.81 6.84 10.08
C THR A 91 -1.97 7.65 10.64
N ALA A 92 -3.00 7.92 9.84
CA ALA A 92 -4.24 8.58 10.27
C ALA A 92 -5.22 7.64 11.00
N ASN A 93 -4.87 6.37 11.22
CA ASN A 93 -5.70 5.32 11.81
C ASN A 93 -6.97 5.01 10.99
N GLU A 94 -6.93 5.20 9.67
CA GLU A 94 -8.00 4.81 8.74
C GLU A 94 -7.92 3.31 8.39
N PHE A 95 -6.83 2.66 8.77
CA PHE A 95 -6.62 1.21 8.74
C PHE A 95 -6.24 0.70 10.12
N SER A 96 -6.43 -0.58 10.36
CA SER A 96 -6.07 -1.26 11.61
C SER A 96 -5.48 -2.65 11.31
N ASN A 97 -4.74 -3.21 12.28
CA ASN A 97 -4.11 -4.54 12.19
C ASN A 97 -3.20 -4.74 10.96
N ASP A 98 -2.46 -3.70 10.59
CA ASP A 98 -1.57 -3.61 9.45
C ASP A 98 -0.18 -4.23 9.68
N SER A 99 0.15 -4.61 10.90
CA SER A 99 1.46 -5.17 11.29
C SER A 99 1.79 -6.54 10.65
N GLY A 100 0.83 -7.16 9.98
CA GLY A 100 1.03 -8.39 9.22
C GLY A 100 1.66 -8.21 7.84
N LEU A 101 1.75 -6.97 7.35
CA LEU A 101 2.27 -6.67 6.02
C LEU A 101 3.80 -6.82 5.98
N THR A 102 4.29 -7.83 5.26
CA THR A 102 5.72 -8.21 5.22
C THR A 102 6.35 -8.05 3.85
N THR A 103 5.57 -7.94 2.78
CA THR A 103 6.09 -7.86 1.41
C THR A 103 5.29 -6.88 0.57
N ILE A 104 5.98 -6.06 -0.23
CA ILE A 104 5.37 -5.13 -1.18
C ILE A 104 6.06 -5.28 -2.54
N ALA A 105 5.28 -5.59 -3.58
CA ALA A 105 5.77 -5.60 -4.96
C ALA A 105 5.50 -4.25 -5.63
N LEU A 106 6.56 -3.56 -6.08
CA LEU A 106 6.44 -2.30 -6.81
C LEU A 106 6.18 -2.52 -8.29
N THR A 107 5.53 -1.54 -8.93
CA THR A 107 5.27 -1.51 -10.39
C THR A 107 6.01 -0.39 -11.11
N ASP A 108 6.64 0.51 -10.39
CA ASP A 108 7.37 1.63 -10.98
C ASP A 108 8.59 1.12 -11.73
N THR A 109 8.72 1.51 -12.99
CA THR A 109 9.87 1.19 -13.85
C THR A 109 10.96 2.26 -13.82
N THR A 110 10.64 3.42 -13.30
CA THR A 110 11.57 4.51 -13.01
C THR A 110 11.32 5.00 -11.60
N ILE A 111 12.31 4.92 -10.76
CA ILE A 111 12.22 5.11 -9.32
C ILE A 111 13.19 6.21 -8.91
N ASP A 112 12.70 7.16 -8.13
CA ASP A 112 13.51 8.14 -7.42
C ASP A 112 13.93 7.55 -6.06
N ALA A 113 15.22 7.52 -5.77
CA ALA A 113 15.74 6.87 -4.57
C ALA A 113 15.26 7.54 -3.28
N THR A 114 15.17 8.88 -3.25
CA THR A 114 14.64 9.62 -2.10
C THR A 114 13.19 9.20 -1.79
N THR A 115 12.35 9.13 -2.82
CA THR A 115 10.95 8.73 -2.67
C THR A 115 10.83 7.28 -2.19
N LEU A 116 11.69 6.40 -2.71
CA LEU A 116 11.75 4.99 -2.31
C LEU A 116 12.14 4.86 -0.82
N ALA A 117 13.23 5.48 -0.40
CA ALA A 117 13.72 5.46 0.99
C ALA A 117 12.65 6.00 1.95
N GLN A 118 12.05 7.16 1.65
CA GLN A 118 10.96 7.71 2.46
C GLN A 118 9.74 6.78 2.56
N THR A 119 9.48 6.00 1.52
CA THR A 119 8.38 5.03 1.54
C THR A 119 8.75 3.82 2.39
N ILE A 120 9.97 3.30 2.27
CA ILE A 120 10.51 2.21 3.11
C ILE A 120 10.43 2.60 4.59
N ASP A 121 10.91 3.78 4.95
CA ASP A 121 10.89 4.28 6.33
C ASP A 121 9.47 4.33 6.93
N LYS A 122 8.48 4.75 6.14
CA LYS A 122 7.08 4.76 6.60
C LYS A 122 6.56 3.36 6.91
N TYR A 123 6.86 2.39 6.05
CA TYR A 123 6.39 1.01 6.24
C TYR A 123 7.16 0.28 7.34
N ASP A 124 8.41 0.62 7.58
CA ASP A 124 9.19 0.10 8.72
C ASP A 124 8.58 0.50 10.08
N VAL A 125 8.07 1.72 10.19
CA VAL A 125 7.37 2.18 11.39
C VAL A 125 6.00 1.51 11.57
N ILE A 126 5.31 1.19 10.46
CA ILE A 126 3.95 0.63 10.46
C ILE A 126 3.97 -0.85 10.88
N GLY A 127 4.76 -1.69 10.26
CA GLY A 127 4.64 -3.15 10.39
C GLY A 127 5.91 -3.90 10.80
N GLY A 128 7.02 -3.22 10.99
CA GLY A 128 8.32 -3.87 11.12
C GLY A 128 8.98 -4.05 9.75
N THR A 129 9.87 -5.04 9.61
CA THR A 129 10.64 -5.20 8.37
C THR A 129 9.73 -5.63 7.20
N THR A 130 9.38 -4.68 6.35
CA THR A 130 8.63 -4.93 5.12
C THR A 130 9.60 -4.94 3.94
N ASP A 131 9.70 -6.06 3.22
CA ASP A 131 10.55 -6.17 2.02
C ASP A 131 9.84 -5.59 0.79
N MET A 132 10.45 -4.57 0.17
CA MET A 132 10.00 -3.99 -1.09
C MET A 132 10.75 -4.60 -2.26
N THR A 133 10.03 -5.31 -3.13
CA THR A 133 10.56 -5.93 -4.34
C THR A 133 10.31 -5.04 -5.55
N LEU A 134 11.36 -4.72 -6.29
CA LEU A 134 11.30 -3.87 -7.49
C LEU A 134 10.99 -4.68 -8.75
N VAL A 135 10.41 -4.01 -9.74
CA VAL A 135 10.23 -4.61 -11.08
C VAL A 135 11.60 -4.92 -11.70
N SER A 136 11.70 -6.09 -12.35
CA SER A 136 12.88 -6.47 -13.13
C SER A 136 13.26 -5.38 -14.16
N GLY A 137 14.51 -4.99 -14.18
CA GLY A 137 15.04 -3.97 -15.09
C GLY A 137 14.57 -2.53 -14.80
N ALA A 138 13.95 -2.27 -13.64
CA ALA A 138 13.61 -0.90 -13.26
C ALA A 138 14.86 -0.01 -13.14
N SER A 139 14.73 1.26 -13.47
CA SER A 139 15.79 2.26 -13.33
C SER A 139 15.60 3.01 -12.00
N ILE A 140 16.65 3.02 -11.18
CA ILE A 140 16.67 3.81 -9.93
C ILE A 140 17.56 5.02 -10.16
N ASN A 141 16.97 6.20 -10.09
CA ASN A 141 17.69 7.47 -10.11
C ASN A 141 18.13 7.80 -8.68
N VAL A 142 19.42 7.88 -8.48
CA VAL A 142 20.03 8.06 -7.16
C VAL A 142 21.10 9.14 -7.22
N ASP A 143 21.22 9.98 -6.20
CA ASP A 143 22.40 10.80 -6.02
C ASP A 143 23.50 10.05 -5.23
N ALA A 144 24.70 10.60 -5.20
CA ALA A 144 25.83 9.92 -4.56
C ALA A 144 25.65 9.76 -3.03
N GLY A 145 24.83 10.61 -2.39
CA GLY A 145 24.52 10.53 -0.96
C GLY A 145 23.52 9.43 -0.64
N GLU A 146 22.57 9.19 -1.52
CA GLU A 146 21.47 8.25 -1.33
C GLU A 146 21.89 6.78 -1.55
N ILE A 147 22.99 6.52 -2.26
CA ILE A 147 23.48 5.15 -2.52
C ILE A 147 23.70 4.40 -1.21
N THR A 148 24.27 5.05 -0.21
CA THR A 148 24.58 4.42 1.08
C THR A 148 23.31 4.01 1.83
N GLU A 149 22.28 4.83 1.79
CA GLU A 149 20.97 4.55 2.41
C GLU A 149 20.28 3.39 1.71
N MET A 150 20.21 3.41 0.38
CA MET A 150 19.63 2.35 -0.42
C MET A 150 20.30 0.99 -0.18
N LEU A 151 21.65 0.94 -0.09
CA LEU A 151 22.40 -0.27 0.23
C LEU A 151 22.19 -0.72 1.68
N ALA A 152 21.94 0.21 2.61
CA ALA A 152 21.62 -0.12 3.98
C ALA A 152 20.24 -0.81 4.06
N ASP A 153 19.24 -0.32 3.33
CA ASP A 153 17.90 -0.92 3.25
C ASP A 153 17.94 -2.33 2.64
N GLU A 154 18.73 -2.52 1.57
CA GLU A 154 18.98 -3.86 1.01
C GLU A 154 19.61 -4.79 2.05
N SER A 155 20.64 -4.33 2.76
CA SER A 155 21.33 -5.11 3.80
C SER A 155 20.42 -5.49 4.98
N LEU A 156 19.41 -4.68 5.27
CA LEU A 156 18.42 -4.92 6.31
C LEU A 156 17.24 -5.78 5.84
N GLY A 157 17.19 -6.17 4.56
CA GLY A 157 16.08 -6.93 3.98
C GLY A 157 14.79 -6.13 3.82
N ARG A 158 14.89 -4.80 3.70
CA ARG A 158 13.77 -3.89 3.45
C ARG A 158 13.56 -3.61 1.97
N LEU A 159 14.58 -3.87 1.16
CA LEU A 159 14.61 -3.63 -0.27
C LEU A 159 15.32 -4.79 -0.96
N THR A 160 14.75 -5.32 -2.04
CA THR A 160 15.39 -6.32 -2.88
C THR A 160 15.82 -5.70 -4.21
N ILE A 161 17.14 -5.60 -4.44
CA ILE A 161 17.79 -5.14 -5.68
C ILE A 161 18.45 -6.34 -6.34
N VAL A 162 18.05 -6.69 -7.56
CA VAL A 162 18.58 -7.86 -8.29
C VAL A 162 19.19 -7.47 -9.64
N ASP A 163 18.42 -6.83 -10.49
CA ASP A 163 18.75 -6.54 -11.89
C ASP A 163 18.40 -5.11 -12.30
N GLN A 164 18.21 -4.22 -11.33
CA GLN A 164 17.85 -2.82 -11.54
C GLN A 164 19.03 -2.04 -12.12
N VAL A 165 18.71 -1.05 -12.94
CA VAL A 165 19.69 -0.10 -13.48
C VAL A 165 19.85 1.07 -12.53
N ILE A 166 21.02 1.23 -11.92
CA ILE A 166 21.32 2.37 -11.05
C ILE A 166 21.84 3.52 -11.91
N SER A 167 21.09 4.62 -11.95
CA SER A 167 21.45 5.85 -12.66
C SER A 167 21.88 6.90 -11.63
N VAL A 168 23.19 7.14 -11.51
CA VAL A 168 23.74 8.11 -10.58
C VAL A 168 23.65 9.51 -11.20
N THR A 169 22.93 10.41 -10.52
CA THR A 169 22.83 11.82 -10.89
C THR A 169 23.75 12.67 -10.00
N GLY A 170 24.24 13.79 -10.50
CA GLY A 170 25.09 14.71 -9.71
C GLY A 170 26.51 14.19 -9.41
N ALA A 171 26.93 13.11 -10.05
CA ALA A 171 28.32 12.66 -9.93
C ALA A 171 29.24 13.73 -10.53
N THR A 172 29.98 14.46 -9.67
CA THR A 172 31.11 15.26 -10.10
C THR A 172 32.23 14.30 -10.49
N THR A 173 32.75 14.41 -11.71
CA THR A 173 34.00 13.74 -12.09
C THR A 173 35.07 14.08 -11.05
N VAL A 174 35.58 13.07 -10.38
CA VAL A 174 36.80 13.25 -9.57
C VAL A 174 37.96 13.32 -10.55
N ASP A 175 38.56 14.50 -10.69
CA ASP A 175 39.83 14.69 -11.44
C ASP A 175 40.99 13.97 -10.72
#